data_d30120941d35fe915eb71dbc33cf87a5
#
_entry.id   d30120941d35fe915eb71dbc33cf87a5
#
_cell.length_a   1.000
_cell.length_b   1.000
_cell.length_c   1.000
_cell.angle_alpha   90.00
_cell.angle_beta   90.00
_cell.angle_gamma   90.00
#
_symmetry.space_group_name_H-M   'P 1'
#
loop_
_entity.id
_entity.type
_entity.pdbx_description
1 polymer ?
#
loop_
_entity_poly.entity_id
_entity_poly.type
_entity_poly.pdbx_seq_one_letter_code
_entity_poly.pdbx_strand_id
1 'polypeptide(L)'
;MRRRDLVTGGLKAAAVTSAAPAPSVSLAKRLTAALDSVRLYDSHEHLIPEKTRVGQAVDFFTLAGHYAMNDVISAGLEGEALATVRDEHAPPERRWEAFEPCWKAARFTGYGQALSIAMRDIYGAEEISRASIAGINEAIRKRNRPGLYQQVLRDRAGIDWCLVDANWNEKPARLEPDYFLLAQKFDGFVVPASREDIKRLEGVSGVSIQSLSDHKKALEKTFEQAIGVGMVAVKSTLAYRRDLLFSEVSEYDAARQFEALLGGGVEQPKGFRASKQRPFHQLEDHMFHQVVRLAEAHRLPFQIHTGLLAGNACFIENTNPTLLANLFYLYPNVKFDLFHIGYPYQEELAVLVKLFPNVHADFCWAHIISPVGSRRALDEYLETVPVNKIMAFGGDYRFPELTYAHAKMARRNVAQVLAGKVEAGLFTEEQALDTARLLLRDNALRLFPPPRALTGSIPAASEARAPG
;
A
#
# COMPACT_ATOMS: atom_id res chain seq x y z
N MET A 1 -16.29 -88.89 36.00
CA MET A 1 -15.01 -89.24 36.66
C MET A 1 -13.88 -88.38 36.08
N ARG A 2 -13.13 -87.76 36.96
CA ARG A 2 -11.89 -86.95 36.79
C ARG A 2 -12.04 -85.54 36.23
N ARG A 3 -11.94 -84.60 37.17
CA ARG A 3 -11.60 -83.17 37.03
C ARG A 3 -10.21 -83.01 36.48
N ARG A 4 -10.00 -82.04 35.58
CA ARG A 4 -8.68 -81.56 35.23
C ARG A 4 -8.60 -80.09 35.65
N ASP A 5 -7.61 -79.79 36.47
CA ASP A 5 -7.30 -78.49 37.00
C ASP A 5 -6.74 -77.56 35.87
N LEU A 6 -7.29 -76.37 35.71
CA LEU A 6 -6.76 -75.36 34.84
C LEU A 6 -5.92 -74.37 35.71
N VAL A 7 -4.65 -74.36 35.43
CA VAL A 7 -3.68 -73.36 36.00
C VAL A 7 -3.93 -71.99 35.36
N THR A 8 -4.30 -71.03 36.19
CA THR A 8 -4.40 -69.65 35.79
C THR A 8 -3.04 -68.96 35.89
N GLY A 9 -2.36 -68.80 34.73
CA GLY A 9 -1.18 -67.94 34.58
C GLY A 9 -1.57 -66.50 34.40
N GLY A 10 -1.34 -65.70 35.42
CA GLY A 10 -1.59 -64.27 35.33
C GLY A 10 -0.55 -63.54 34.47
N LEU A 11 -0.95 -63.05 33.29
CA LEU A 11 -0.15 -62.10 32.51
C LEU A 11 -0.28 -60.71 33.16
N LYS A 12 0.81 -60.19 33.74
CA LYS A 12 0.94 -58.77 34.12
C LYS A 12 1.10 -57.97 32.84
N ALA A 13 0.06 -57.25 32.44
CA ALA A 13 0.14 -56.24 31.41
C ALA A 13 0.98 -55.06 31.93
N ALA A 14 2.15 -54.85 31.37
CA ALA A 14 2.91 -53.63 31.57
C ALA A 14 2.18 -52.47 30.87
N ALA A 15 1.65 -51.50 31.63
CA ALA A 15 1.09 -50.29 31.10
C ALA A 15 2.23 -49.43 30.50
N VAL A 16 2.31 -49.42 29.17
CA VAL A 16 3.13 -48.45 28.45
C VAL A 16 2.36 -47.12 28.48
N THR A 17 2.74 -46.23 29.36
CA THR A 17 2.29 -44.86 29.35
C THR A 17 2.92 -44.18 28.16
N SER A 18 2.22 -44.18 27.02
CA SER A 18 2.52 -43.31 25.90
C SER A 18 2.30 -41.86 26.33
N ALA A 19 3.36 -41.11 26.58
CA ALA A 19 3.29 -39.67 26.75
C ALA A 19 2.69 -39.11 25.45
N ALA A 20 1.54 -38.39 25.55
CA ALA A 20 0.96 -37.69 24.43
C ALA A 20 2.04 -36.75 23.87
N PRO A 21 2.26 -36.72 22.53
CA PRO A 21 3.23 -35.83 21.93
C PRO A 21 2.80 -34.37 22.29
N ALA A 22 3.78 -33.55 22.66
CA ALA A 22 3.56 -32.14 22.90
C ALA A 22 2.84 -31.53 21.67
N PRO A 23 1.84 -30.62 21.86
CA PRO A 23 1.08 -30.08 20.75
C PRO A 23 2.05 -29.43 19.75
N SER A 24 2.13 -29.97 18.54
CA SER A 24 2.97 -29.45 17.47
C SER A 24 2.52 -28.04 17.13
N VAL A 25 3.45 -27.08 17.09
CA VAL A 25 3.17 -25.72 16.62
C VAL A 25 2.63 -25.82 15.21
N SER A 26 1.44 -25.21 14.94
CA SER A 26 0.83 -25.28 13.61
C SER A 26 1.77 -24.74 12.54
N LEU A 27 1.71 -25.29 11.33
CA LEU A 27 2.54 -24.89 10.19
C LEU A 27 2.45 -23.36 9.96
N ALA A 28 1.26 -22.81 10.01
CA ALA A 28 1.05 -21.37 9.85
C ALA A 28 1.82 -20.54 10.90
N LYS A 29 1.91 -20.99 12.15
CA LYS A 29 2.72 -20.32 13.19
C LYS A 29 4.22 -20.45 12.92
N ARG A 30 4.69 -21.61 12.46
CA ARG A 30 6.11 -21.79 12.09
C ARG A 30 6.49 -20.90 10.91
N LEU A 31 5.67 -20.87 9.85
CA LEU A 31 5.90 -19.99 8.72
C LEU A 31 5.82 -18.51 9.11
N THR A 32 4.87 -18.09 9.97
CA THR A 32 4.82 -16.71 10.46
C THR A 32 6.13 -16.33 11.16
N ALA A 33 6.63 -17.16 12.05
CA ALA A 33 7.90 -16.91 12.74
C ALA A 33 9.10 -16.87 11.78
N ALA A 34 9.12 -17.71 10.76
CA ALA A 34 10.15 -17.67 9.71
C ALA A 34 10.06 -16.39 8.87
N LEU A 35 8.85 -15.95 8.53
CA LEU A 35 8.63 -14.73 7.76
C LEU A 35 8.97 -13.46 8.56
N ASP A 36 8.99 -13.48 9.88
CA ASP A 36 9.44 -12.34 10.69
C ASP A 36 10.90 -11.96 10.41
N SER A 37 11.73 -12.93 9.96
CA SER A 37 13.12 -12.69 9.56
C SER A 37 13.28 -12.22 8.10
N VAL A 38 12.24 -12.36 7.26
CA VAL A 38 12.29 -11.90 5.87
C VAL A 38 12.28 -10.38 5.83
N ARG A 39 13.32 -9.81 5.21
CA ARG A 39 13.36 -8.38 4.97
C ARG A 39 12.30 -8.00 3.94
N LEU A 40 11.71 -6.81 4.09
CA LEU A 40 10.64 -6.32 3.23
C LEU A 40 11.16 -5.27 2.24
N TYR A 41 10.57 -5.26 1.06
CA TYR A 41 10.51 -4.09 0.19
C TYR A 41 9.10 -3.53 0.29
N ASP A 42 8.97 -2.30 0.74
CA ASP A 42 7.71 -1.59 0.82
C ASP A 42 7.43 -0.90 -0.51
N SER A 43 6.49 -1.45 -1.28
CA SER A 43 6.22 -1.03 -2.66
C SER A 43 5.51 0.33 -2.76
N HIS A 44 4.94 0.84 -1.66
CA HIS A 44 4.29 2.15 -1.65
C HIS A 44 4.00 2.69 -0.26
N GLU A 45 4.33 3.97 -0.08
CA GLU A 45 4.10 4.71 1.16
C GLU A 45 3.73 6.18 0.91
N HIS A 46 3.06 6.76 1.89
CA HIS A 46 2.84 8.21 2.03
C HIS A 46 3.58 8.80 3.22
N LEU A 47 4.64 8.16 3.67
CA LEU A 47 5.40 8.58 4.85
C LEU A 47 5.87 10.02 4.71
N ILE A 48 5.48 10.86 5.69
CA ILE A 48 6.01 12.24 5.76
C ILE A 48 7.47 12.20 6.20
N PRO A 49 8.29 13.21 5.88
CA PRO A 49 9.67 13.27 6.34
C PRO A 49 9.78 13.17 7.87
N GLU A 50 10.74 12.42 8.39
CA GLU A 50 10.89 12.22 9.85
C GLU A 50 11.02 13.56 10.58
N LYS A 51 11.76 14.53 10.01
CA LYS A 51 11.88 15.88 10.58
C LYS A 51 10.50 16.54 10.76
N THR A 52 9.60 16.36 9.80
CA THR A 52 8.22 16.86 9.89
C THR A 52 7.44 16.11 10.96
N ARG A 53 7.55 14.77 10.99
CA ARG A 53 6.86 13.92 11.97
C ARG A 53 7.25 14.27 13.42
N VAL A 54 8.52 14.44 13.68
CA VAL A 54 9.00 14.74 15.05
C VAL A 54 8.85 16.21 15.41
N GLY A 55 8.71 17.10 14.44
CA GLY A 55 8.51 18.54 14.67
C GLY A 55 7.06 18.94 14.97
N GLN A 56 6.09 18.03 14.84
CA GLN A 56 4.68 18.31 15.10
C GLN A 56 4.16 17.53 16.31
N ALA A 57 3.12 18.05 16.95
CA ALA A 57 2.39 17.31 17.96
C ALA A 57 1.65 16.13 17.31
N VAL A 58 1.92 14.92 17.79
CA VAL A 58 1.25 13.70 17.34
C VAL A 58 0.71 12.98 18.56
N ASP A 59 -0.54 12.59 18.49
CA ASP A 59 -1.26 11.82 19.50
C ASP A 59 -1.96 10.60 18.89
N PHE A 60 -2.70 9.87 19.69
CA PHE A 60 -3.50 8.73 19.25
C PHE A 60 -4.46 9.10 18.11
N PHE A 61 -5.16 10.24 18.22
CA PHE A 61 -6.16 10.64 17.23
C PHE A 61 -5.52 11.08 15.91
N THR A 62 -4.31 11.62 15.97
CA THR A 62 -3.50 11.90 14.76
C THR A 62 -3.17 10.60 14.02
N LEU A 63 -2.75 9.55 14.74
CA LEU A 63 -2.46 8.24 14.14
C LEU A 63 -3.73 7.54 13.65
N ALA A 64 -4.83 7.60 14.40
CA ALA A 64 -6.13 7.07 13.99
C ALA A 64 -6.71 7.82 12.78
N GLY A 65 -6.32 9.09 12.58
CA GLY A 65 -6.84 10.01 11.56
C GLY A 65 -6.57 9.57 10.12
N HIS A 66 -5.61 8.69 9.86
CA HIS A 66 -5.32 8.25 8.51
C HIS A 66 -6.38 7.28 8.01
N TYR A 67 -6.48 6.07 8.33
CA TYR A 67 -7.52 5.17 7.79
C TYR A 67 -8.59 4.79 8.82
N ALA A 68 -8.21 4.57 10.09
CA ALA A 68 -9.17 4.12 11.09
C ALA A 68 -10.33 5.11 11.29
N MET A 69 -10.09 6.41 11.09
CA MET A 69 -11.12 7.44 11.16
C MET A 69 -12.23 7.24 10.13
N ASN A 70 -11.93 6.69 8.94
CA ASN A 70 -12.94 6.43 7.92
C ASN A 70 -13.98 5.41 8.40
N ASP A 71 -13.52 4.35 9.08
CA ASP A 71 -14.40 3.33 9.64
C ASP A 71 -15.19 3.87 10.84
N VAL A 72 -14.57 4.73 11.66
CA VAL A 72 -15.24 5.36 12.80
C VAL A 72 -16.32 6.35 12.31
N ILE A 73 -16.06 7.11 11.24
CA ILE A 73 -17.07 7.95 10.58
C ILE A 73 -18.18 7.07 9.98
N SER A 74 -17.83 5.99 9.32
CA SER A 74 -18.81 5.03 8.78
C SER A 74 -19.66 4.37 9.88
N ALA A 75 -19.11 4.24 11.09
CA ALA A 75 -19.83 3.75 12.27
C ALA A 75 -20.74 4.80 12.95
N GLY A 76 -20.79 6.03 12.41
CA GLY A 76 -21.70 7.09 12.87
C GLY A 76 -21.05 8.26 13.60
N LEU A 77 -19.72 8.40 13.59
CA LEU A 77 -19.05 9.58 14.14
C LEU A 77 -19.26 10.79 13.20
N GLU A 78 -20.10 11.73 13.60
CA GLU A 78 -20.48 12.89 12.80
C GLU A 78 -20.69 14.16 13.65
N GLY A 79 -20.98 15.27 13.01
CA GLY A 79 -21.38 16.53 13.65
C GLY A 79 -20.41 17.04 14.71
N GLU A 80 -20.95 17.43 15.86
CA GLU A 80 -20.16 17.96 17.00
C GLU A 80 -19.19 16.92 17.59
N ALA A 81 -19.57 15.65 17.61
CA ALA A 81 -18.69 14.56 18.08
C ALA A 81 -17.44 14.43 17.19
N LEU A 82 -17.59 14.47 15.89
CA LEU A 82 -16.47 14.46 14.94
C LEU A 82 -15.61 15.73 15.09
N ALA A 83 -16.23 16.90 15.26
CA ALA A 83 -15.51 18.14 15.51
C ALA A 83 -14.68 18.05 16.80
N THR A 84 -15.26 17.53 17.89
CA THR A 84 -14.56 17.30 19.15
C THR A 84 -13.36 16.37 19.00
N VAL A 85 -13.51 15.25 18.27
CA VAL A 85 -12.39 14.30 18.03
C VAL A 85 -11.26 14.96 17.23
N ARG A 86 -11.58 15.87 16.30
CA ARG A 86 -10.60 16.58 15.46
C ARG A 86 -9.98 17.81 16.14
N ASP A 87 -10.53 18.27 17.23
CA ASP A 87 -9.99 19.41 17.96
C ASP A 87 -8.74 19.00 18.74
N GLU A 88 -7.56 19.37 18.23
CA GLU A 88 -6.27 19.07 18.85
C GLU A 88 -6.07 19.73 20.22
N HIS A 89 -6.86 20.77 20.55
CA HIS A 89 -6.81 21.48 21.82
C HIS A 89 -7.74 20.88 22.87
N ALA A 90 -8.69 20.02 22.48
CA ALA A 90 -9.57 19.36 23.41
C ALA A 90 -8.82 18.28 24.22
N PRO A 91 -9.15 18.13 25.54
CA PRO A 91 -8.56 17.08 26.37
C PRO A 91 -8.73 15.69 25.75
N PRO A 92 -7.71 14.82 25.81
CA PRO A 92 -7.77 13.47 25.24
C PRO A 92 -8.97 12.65 25.72
N GLU A 93 -9.35 12.80 26.97
CA GLU A 93 -10.49 12.10 27.58
C GLU A 93 -11.82 12.52 26.96
N ARG A 94 -11.99 13.81 26.66
CA ARG A 94 -13.19 14.35 25.99
C ARG A 94 -13.24 13.88 24.54
N ARG A 95 -12.10 13.88 23.84
CA ARG A 95 -11.98 13.34 22.47
C ARG A 95 -12.31 11.85 22.46
N TRP A 96 -11.83 11.11 23.47
CA TRP A 96 -12.13 9.69 23.60
C TRP A 96 -13.62 9.41 23.86
N GLU A 97 -14.27 10.17 24.73
CA GLU A 97 -15.72 10.04 25.00
C GLU A 97 -16.54 10.16 23.71
N ALA A 98 -16.16 11.08 22.82
CA ALA A 98 -16.81 11.24 21.51
C ALA A 98 -16.44 10.10 20.53
N PHE A 99 -15.23 9.58 20.59
CA PHE A 99 -14.70 8.57 19.68
C PHE A 99 -15.14 7.14 20.04
N GLU A 100 -15.18 6.82 21.33
CA GLU A 100 -15.32 5.46 21.87
C GLU A 100 -16.56 4.69 21.34
N PRO A 101 -17.76 5.27 21.25
CA PRO A 101 -18.94 4.53 20.80
C PRO A 101 -18.75 3.95 19.40
N CYS A 102 -18.22 4.74 18.47
CA CYS A 102 -17.94 4.33 17.10
C CYS A 102 -16.70 3.44 17.00
N TRP A 103 -15.68 3.68 17.84
CA TRP A 103 -14.51 2.80 17.93
C TRP A 103 -14.87 1.37 18.32
N LYS A 104 -15.79 1.18 19.26
CA LYS A 104 -16.27 -0.15 19.67
C LYS A 104 -16.82 -0.96 18.49
N ALA A 105 -17.42 -0.29 17.51
CA ALA A 105 -17.91 -0.93 16.28
C ALA A 105 -16.77 -1.16 15.26
N ALA A 106 -15.84 -0.21 15.13
CA ALA A 106 -14.79 -0.21 14.10
C ALA A 106 -13.52 -0.99 14.47
N ARG A 107 -13.26 -1.28 15.74
CA ARG A 107 -11.98 -1.84 16.22
C ARG A 107 -11.56 -3.18 15.62
N PHE A 108 -12.50 -3.95 15.06
CA PHE A 108 -12.23 -5.25 14.45
C PHE A 108 -12.01 -5.20 12.93
N THR A 109 -12.23 -4.05 12.29
CA THR A 109 -11.85 -3.85 10.89
C THR A 109 -10.33 -3.97 10.71
N GLY A 110 -9.88 -4.10 9.47
CA GLY A 110 -8.44 -4.15 9.21
C GLY A 110 -7.70 -2.92 9.71
N TYR A 111 -8.28 -1.74 9.57
CA TYR A 111 -7.71 -0.48 10.09
C TYR A 111 -7.69 -0.44 11.63
N GLY A 112 -8.76 -0.89 12.27
CA GLY A 112 -8.82 -1.01 13.73
C GLY A 112 -7.81 -2.00 14.28
N GLN A 113 -7.61 -3.13 13.60
CA GLN A 113 -6.57 -4.12 13.95
C GLN A 113 -5.17 -3.52 13.82
N ALA A 114 -4.86 -2.82 12.72
CA ALA A 114 -3.55 -2.18 12.53
C ALA A 114 -3.27 -1.15 13.63
N LEU A 115 -4.24 -0.29 13.94
CA LEU A 115 -4.10 0.69 15.02
C LEU A 115 -3.86 0.01 16.38
N SER A 116 -4.60 -1.06 16.69
CA SER A 116 -4.43 -1.83 17.93
C SER A 116 -3.05 -2.49 18.03
N ILE A 117 -2.54 -3.06 16.91
CA ILE A 117 -1.19 -3.64 16.85
C ILE A 117 -0.13 -2.56 17.09
N ALA A 118 -0.24 -1.38 16.46
CA ALA A 118 0.69 -0.28 16.64
C ALA A 118 0.72 0.19 18.12
N MET A 119 -0.45 0.37 18.72
CA MET A 119 -0.53 0.81 20.13
C MET A 119 0.06 -0.22 21.09
N ARG A 120 -0.23 -1.49 20.89
CA ARG A 120 0.30 -2.55 21.73
C ARG A 120 1.82 -2.73 21.57
N ASP A 121 2.27 -2.91 20.34
CA ASP A 121 3.65 -3.36 20.09
C ASP A 121 4.67 -2.22 20.19
N ILE A 122 4.29 -0.98 19.87
CA ILE A 122 5.19 0.17 19.89
C ILE A 122 5.05 0.94 21.21
N TYR A 123 3.83 1.12 21.68
CA TYR A 123 3.54 1.99 22.82
C TYR A 123 3.19 1.23 24.12
N GLY A 124 3.08 -0.12 24.07
CA GLY A 124 2.86 -0.97 25.24
C GLY A 124 1.43 -0.93 25.78
N ALA A 125 0.46 -0.52 24.97
CA ALA A 125 -0.95 -0.46 25.38
C ALA A 125 -1.70 -1.71 24.89
N GLU A 126 -1.98 -2.65 25.79
CA GLU A 126 -2.70 -3.89 25.47
C GLU A 126 -4.12 -3.63 24.96
N GLU A 127 -4.77 -2.59 25.46
CA GLU A 127 -6.11 -2.17 25.04
C GLU A 127 -6.17 -0.66 24.84
N ILE A 128 -6.91 -0.25 23.80
CA ILE A 128 -7.26 1.15 23.55
C ILE A 128 -8.59 1.43 24.21
N SER A 129 -8.56 2.20 25.30
CA SER A 129 -9.71 2.46 26.17
C SER A 129 -9.59 3.83 26.86
N ARG A 130 -10.67 4.25 27.55
CA ARG A 130 -10.64 5.47 28.38
C ARG A 130 -9.51 5.46 29.41
N ALA A 131 -9.23 4.31 30.00
CA ALA A 131 -8.19 4.18 31.01
C ALA A 131 -6.77 4.28 30.43
N SER A 132 -6.57 3.87 29.17
CA SER A 132 -5.24 3.82 28.54
C SER A 132 -4.92 5.04 27.68
N ILE A 133 -5.91 5.83 27.23
CA ILE A 133 -5.70 6.87 26.20
C ILE A 133 -4.68 7.94 26.60
N ALA A 134 -4.71 8.39 27.87
CA ALA A 134 -3.74 9.36 28.36
C ALA A 134 -2.31 8.77 28.38
N GLY A 135 -2.16 7.53 28.81
CA GLY A 135 -0.87 6.81 28.81
C GLY A 135 -0.35 6.55 27.39
N ILE A 136 -1.23 6.24 26.45
CA ILE A 136 -0.89 6.09 25.02
C ILE A 136 -0.32 7.41 24.49
N ASN A 137 -1.02 8.52 24.69
CA ASN A 137 -0.57 9.83 24.23
C ASN A 137 0.78 10.24 24.83
N GLU A 138 1.00 9.96 26.10
CA GLU A 138 2.28 10.19 26.76
C GLU A 138 3.41 9.32 26.16
N ALA A 139 3.13 8.05 25.86
CA ALA A 139 4.08 7.14 25.22
C ALA A 139 4.43 7.58 23.81
N ILE A 140 3.42 8.03 23.01
CA ILE A 140 3.62 8.62 21.69
C ILE A 140 4.53 9.85 21.80
N ARG A 141 4.22 10.78 22.69
CA ARG A 141 5.00 12.01 22.87
C ARG A 141 6.45 11.72 23.26
N LYS A 142 6.69 10.77 24.17
CA LYS A 142 8.06 10.39 24.58
C LYS A 142 8.89 9.78 23.46
N ARG A 143 8.26 9.03 22.54
CA ARG A 143 8.93 8.39 21.41
C ARG A 143 9.04 9.29 20.19
N ASN A 144 8.33 10.43 20.15
CA ASN A 144 8.35 11.37 19.02
C ASN A 144 9.68 12.17 19.00
N ARG A 145 10.74 11.53 18.53
CA ARG A 145 12.10 12.07 18.48
C ARG A 145 12.89 11.51 17.30
N PRO A 146 13.96 12.17 16.84
CA PRO A 146 14.80 11.66 15.76
C PRO A 146 15.27 10.21 15.99
N GLY A 147 15.29 9.41 14.92
CA GLY A 147 15.58 7.97 14.96
C GLY A 147 14.32 7.08 15.09
N LEU A 148 13.13 7.67 15.19
CA LEU A 148 11.86 6.93 15.22
C LEU A 148 11.70 6.04 13.98
N TYR A 149 12.01 6.58 12.78
CA TYR A 149 11.85 5.86 11.52
C TYR A 149 12.84 4.70 11.41
N GLN A 150 14.10 4.92 11.79
CA GLN A 150 15.06 3.82 11.87
C GLN A 150 14.56 2.71 12.80
N GLN A 151 14.12 3.06 14.01
CA GLN A 151 13.65 2.10 15.01
C GLN A 151 12.41 1.33 14.54
N VAL A 152 11.43 2.02 13.92
CA VAL A 152 10.14 1.39 13.59
C VAL A 152 10.21 0.67 12.24
N LEU A 153 10.71 1.32 11.19
CA LEU A 153 10.72 0.76 9.84
C LEU A 153 11.84 -0.26 9.64
N ARG A 154 13.09 0.10 10.02
CA ARG A 154 14.26 -0.75 9.76
C ARG A 154 14.41 -1.87 10.78
N ASP A 155 14.40 -1.50 12.06
CA ASP A 155 14.77 -2.44 13.13
C ASP A 155 13.59 -3.35 13.49
N ARG A 156 12.36 -2.81 13.57
CA ARG A 156 11.19 -3.59 13.96
C ARG A 156 10.43 -4.18 12.79
N ALA A 157 10.10 -3.36 11.75
CA ALA A 157 9.37 -3.86 10.60
C ALA A 157 10.27 -4.63 9.62
N GLY A 158 11.59 -4.46 9.66
CA GLY A 158 12.52 -5.15 8.78
C GLY A 158 12.45 -4.67 7.32
N ILE A 159 12.08 -3.41 7.09
CA ILE A 159 11.95 -2.84 5.75
C ILE A 159 13.31 -2.37 5.25
N ASP A 160 13.73 -2.83 4.06
CA ASP A 160 14.98 -2.41 3.41
C ASP A 160 14.80 -1.13 2.60
N TRP A 161 13.71 -1.03 1.86
CA TRP A 161 13.37 0.07 0.97
C TRP A 161 11.91 0.43 1.12
N CYS A 162 11.61 1.74 1.07
CA CYS A 162 10.25 2.27 0.96
C CYS A 162 10.14 3.08 -0.32
N LEU A 163 9.22 2.73 -1.20
CA LEU A 163 8.84 3.56 -2.34
C LEU A 163 7.79 4.56 -1.88
N VAL A 164 8.14 5.84 -1.88
CA VAL A 164 7.31 6.90 -1.29
C VAL A 164 6.72 7.80 -2.36
N ASP A 165 5.40 7.92 -2.36
CA ASP A 165 4.67 8.93 -3.09
C ASP A 165 4.67 10.24 -2.27
N ALA A 166 5.53 11.16 -2.65
CA ALA A 166 5.70 12.45 -1.99
C ALA A 166 4.56 13.44 -2.34
N ASN A 167 3.33 13.11 -1.98
CA ASN A 167 2.12 13.90 -2.26
C ASN A 167 2.18 15.37 -1.82
N TRP A 168 3.01 15.67 -0.83
CA TRP A 168 3.13 17.01 -0.25
C TRP A 168 3.99 17.96 -1.09
N ASN A 169 4.65 17.45 -2.12
CA ASN A 169 5.53 18.26 -2.93
C ASN A 169 5.36 17.94 -4.42
N GLU A 170 4.68 18.82 -5.15
CA GLU A 170 4.54 18.69 -6.60
C GLU A 170 5.87 18.87 -7.33
N LYS A 171 6.80 19.64 -6.74
CA LYS A 171 8.14 19.80 -7.27
C LYS A 171 8.98 18.61 -6.85
N PRO A 172 9.58 17.88 -7.80
CA PRO A 172 10.39 16.71 -7.49
C PRO A 172 11.54 17.07 -6.54
N ALA A 173 11.73 16.26 -5.50
CA ALA A 173 12.79 16.45 -4.51
C ALA A 173 13.36 15.10 -4.07
N ARG A 174 14.65 15.09 -3.76
CA ARG A 174 15.28 13.91 -3.14
C ARG A 174 14.66 13.65 -1.77
N LEU A 175 14.38 12.40 -1.48
CA LEU A 175 13.79 11.97 -0.22
C LEU A 175 14.89 11.59 0.79
N GLU A 176 14.56 11.74 2.05
CA GLU A 176 15.36 11.31 3.18
C GLU A 176 14.48 10.47 4.13
N PRO A 177 15.01 9.41 4.73
CA PRO A 177 16.38 8.88 4.64
C PRO A 177 16.70 8.18 3.30
N ASP A 178 17.94 7.76 3.08
CA ASP A 178 18.45 7.18 1.83
C ASP A 178 17.73 5.89 1.38
N TYR A 179 17.02 5.21 2.25
CA TYR A 179 16.20 4.05 1.90
C TYR A 179 14.78 4.40 1.42
N PHE A 180 14.46 5.70 1.31
CA PHE A 180 13.24 6.18 0.65
C PHE A 180 13.53 6.41 -0.84
N LEU A 181 12.73 5.78 -1.68
CA LEU A 181 12.77 5.90 -3.12
C LEU A 181 11.58 6.73 -3.59
N LEU A 182 11.78 7.57 -4.60
CA LEU A 182 10.73 8.47 -5.07
C LEU A 182 9.84 7.80 -6.12
N ALA A 183 8.53 7.73 -5.86
CA ALA A 183 7.49 7.62 -6.87
C ALA A 183 6.88 9.01 -7.10
N GLN A 184 6.97 9.53 -8.34
CA GLN A 184 6.50 10.89 -8.64
C GLN A 184 5.16 10.86 -9.37
N LYS A 185 4.24 11.73 -8.94
CA LYS A 185 2.97 11.98 -9.64
C LYS A 185 3.09 13.13 -10.62
N PHE A 186 2.39 12.94 -11.76
CA PHE A 186 2.20 13.98 -12.76
C PHE A 186 0.71 14.25 -13.01
N ASP A 187 -0.16 13.81 -12.11
CA ASP A 187 -1.62 13.94 -12.22
C ASP A 187 -2.07 15.39 -12.42
N GLY A 188 -1.35 16.38 -11.83
CA GLY A 188 -1.63 17.79 -12.04
C GLY A 188 -1.48 18.26 -13.48
N PHE A 189 -0.54 17.65 -14.25
CA PHE A 189 -0.40 17.92 -15.68
C PHE A 189 -1.48 17.22 -16.52
N VAL A 190 -2.05 16.13 -16.01
CA VAL A 190 -3.09 15.37 -16.72
C VAL A 190 -4.46 16.01 -16.58
N VAL A 191 -4.82 16.46 -15.38
CA VAL A 191 -6.17 16.97 -15.07
C VAL A 191 -6.16 18.43 -14.57
N PRO A 192 -5.54 19.39 -15.28
CA PRO A 192 -5.69 20.78 -14.94
C PRO A 192 -7.14 21.21 -15.14
N ALA A 193 -7.70 21.96 -14.20
CA ALA A 193 -9.10 22.36 -14.21
C ALA A 193 -9.29 23.89 -14.40
N SER A 194 -8.22 24.66 -14.22
CA SER A 194 -8.29 26.12 -14.23
C SER A 194 -6.96 26.77 -14.67
N ARG A 195 -7.03 28.08 -14.91
CA ARG A 195 -5.81 28.89 -15.14
C ARG A 195 -4.89 28.90 -13.92
N GLU A 196 -5.42 28.82 -12.72
CA GLU A 196 -4.66 28.74 -11.47
C GLU A 196 -3.83 27.45 -11.43
N ASP A 197 -4.41 26.33 -11.89
CA ASP A 197 -3.66 25.07 -12.04
C ASP A 197 -2.50 25.22 -13.02
N ILE A 198 -2.74 25.85 -14.17
CA ILE A 198 -1.70 26.11 -15.16
C ILE A 198 -0.59 26.99 -14.56
N LYS A 199 -0.95 28.07 -13.87
CA LYS A 199 0.01 28.96 -13.20
C LYS A 199 0.83 28.24 -12.13
N ARG A 200 0.22 27.33 -11.39
CA ARG A 200 0.91 26.48 -10.43
C ARG A 200 1.93 25.56 -11.13
N LEU A 201 1.55 24.95 -12.25
CA LEU A 201 2.45 24.11 -13.06
C LEU A 201 3.60 24.90 -13.71
N GLU A 202 3.39 26.16 -14.08
CA GLU A 202 4.48 27.08 -14.46
C GLU A 202 5.48 27.26 -13.32
N GLY A 203 5.00 27.43 -12.09
CA GLY A 203 5.86 27.52 -10.90
C GLY A 203 6.64 26.25 -10.60
N VAL A 204 6.05 25.08 -10.84
CA VAL A 204 6.71 23.79 -10.67
C VAL A 204 7.77 23.55 -11.72
N SER A 205 7.44 23.74 -13.00
CA SER A 205 8.31 23.45 -14.14
C SER A 205 9.32 24.55 -14.46
N GLY A 206 8.99 25.81 -14.13
CA GLY A 206 9.71 26.98 -14.59
C GLY A 206 9.60 27.19 -16.11
N VAL A 207 8.46 26.80 -16.70
CA VAL A 207 8.11 27.00 -18.12
C VAL A 207 6.83 27.83 -18.18
N SER A 208 6.81 28.90 -18.99
CA SER A 208 5.56 29.62 -19.28
C SER A 208 4.68 28.79 -20.19
N ILE A 209 3.39 28.65 -19.84
CA ILE A 209 2.45 27.73 -20.50
C ILE A 209 1.34 28.55 -21.18
N GLN A 210 1.46 28.75 -22.49
CA GLN A 210 0.49 29.48 -23.31
C GLN A 210 -0.21 28.59 -24.34
N SER A 211 0.24 27.35 -24.51
CA SER A 211 -0.26 26.38 -25.48
C SER A 211 -0.15 24.95 -24.94
N LEU A 212 -0.85 23.99 -25.57
CA LEU A 212 -0.66 22.57 -25.28
C LEU A 212 0.81 22.14 -25.49
N SER A 213 1.48 22.72 -26.50
CA SER A 213 2.91 22.43 -26.73
C SER A 213 3.78 22.86 -25.53
N ASP A 214 3.51 24.04 -24.95
CA ASP A 214 4.25 24.49 -23.78
C ASP A 214 3.90 23.65 -22.53
N HIS A 215 2.64 23.21 -22.42
CA HIS A 215 2.21 22.33 -21.34
C HIS A 215 2.92 20.96 -21.41
N LYS A 216 3.09 20.40 -22.61
CA LYS A 216 3.89 19.19 -22.81
C LYS A 216 5.37 19.41 -22.45
N LYS A 217 5.97 20.52 -22.87
CA LYS A 217 7.36 20.87 -22.49
C LYS A 217 7.53 21.06 -20.98
N ALA A 218 6.52 21.65 -20.32
CA ALA A 218 6.51 21.78 -18.85
C ALA A 218 6.47 20.41 -18.15
N LEU A 219 5.66 19.48 -18.65
CA LEU A 219 5.63 18.10 -18.20
C LEU A 219 6.99 17.41 -18.39
N GLU A 220 7.53 17.45 -19.61
CA GLU A 220 8.85 16.84 -19.95
C GLU A 220 9.95 17.37 -19.01
N LYS A 221 10.04 18.69 -18.83
CA LYS A 221 11.01 19.30 -17.94
C LYS A 221 10.88 18.88 -16.49
N THR A 222 9.63 18.79 -16.00
CA THR A 222 9.36 18.32 -14.63
C THR A 222 9.70 16.83 -14.49
N PHE A 223 9.45 16.03 -15.53
CA PHE A 223 9.80 14.62 -15.57
C PHE A 223 11.32 14.43 -15.48
N GLU A 224 12.10 15.19 -16.28
CA GLU A 224 13.57 15.17 -16.24
C GLU A 224 14.11 15.63 -14.86
N GLN A 225 13.48 16.62 -14.25
CA GLN A 225 13.84 17.02 -12.88
C GLN A 225 13.62 15.87 -11.89
N ALA A 226 12.52 15.11 -12.03
CA ALA A 226 12.24 13.96 -11.17
C ALA A 226 13.26 12.83 -11.37
N ILE A 227 13.66 12.56 -12.62
CA ILE A 227 14.78 11.64 -12.92
C ILE A 227 16.06 12.12 -12.22
N GLY A 228 16.38 13.42 -12.34
CA GLY A 228 17.58 14.02 -11.77
C GLY A 228 17.67 13.92 -10.25
N VAL A 229 16.55 13.82 -9.53
CA VAL A 229 16.52 13.63 -8.07
C VAL A 229 16.36 12.16 -7.65
N GLY A 230 16.33 11.22 -8.60
CA GLY A 230 16.34 9.78 -8.35
C GLY A 230 14.96 9.13 -8.33
N MET A 231 13.99 9.63 -9.10
CA MET A 231 12.71 8.95 -9.30
C MET A 231 12.91 7.55 -9.86
N VAL A 232 12.24 6.55 -9.26
CA VAL A 232 12.30 5.14 -9.68
C VAL A 232 10.97 4.61 -10.23
N ALA A 233 9.87 5.34 -10.04
CA ALA A 233 8.55 4.98 -10.55
C ALA A 233 7.70 6.22 -10.82
N VAL A 234 6.78 6.12 -11.77
CA VAL A 234 5.67 7.05 -11.95
C VAL A 234 4.49 6.57 -11.13
N LYS A 235 3.73 7.48 -10.51
CA LYS A 235 2.48 7.17 -9.78
C LYS A 235 1.32 7.96 -10.34
N SER A 236 0.13 7.34 -10.41
CA SER A 236 -1.15 8.04 -10.66
C SER A 236 -2.20 7.68 -9.63
N THR A 237 -2.94 8.70 -9.20
CA THR A 237 -4.10 8.61 -8.31
C THR A 237 -5.36 9.18 -8.96
N LEU A 238 -5.42 9.20 -10.28
CA LEU A 238 -6.54 9.80 -11.03
C LEU A 238 -7.88 9.10 -10.78
N ALA A 239 -7.88 7.85 -10.31
CA ALA A 239 -9.09 7.15 -9.85
C ALA A 239 -9.93 7.94 -8.83
N TYR A 240 -9.31 8.85 -8.06
CA TYR A 240 -10.00 9.77 -7.14
C TYR A 240 -10.76 10.90 -7.85
N ARG A 241 -10.46 11.16 -9.12
CA ARG A 241 -10.98 12.31 -9.87
C ARG A 241 -11.83 11.93 -11.06
N ARG A 242 -11.51 10.79 -11.71
CA ARG A 242 -12.16 10.31 -12.92
C ARG A 242 -12.06 8.80 -13.01
N ASP A 243 -12.78 8.20 -13.96
CA ASP A 243 -12.56 6.80 -14.31
C ASP A 243 -11.18 6.58 -14.97
N LEU A 244 -10.74 5.32 -15.00
CA LEU A 244 -9.43 4.92 -15.51
C LEU A 244 -9.45 4.61 -17.04
N LEU A 245 -10.49 5.00 -17.76
CA LEU A 245 -10.53 4.86 -19.20
C LEU A 245 -9.79 6.04 -19.87
N PHE A 246 -8.66 5.76 -20.51
CA PHE A 246 -7.88 6.73 -21.27
C PHE A 246 -7.90 6.37 -22.74
N SER A 247 -8.67 7.09 -23.55
CA SER A 247 -8.79 6.89 -24.98
C SER A 247 -7.61 7.54 -25.74
N GLU A 248 -7.28 7.02 -26.92
CA GLU A 248 -6.38 7.73 -27.83
C GLU A 248 -7.09 8.98 -28.39
N VAL A 249 -6.48 10.14 -28.20
CA VAL A 249 -7.02 11.44 -28.60
C VAL A 249 -6.01 12.17 -29.46
N SER A 250 -6.47 12.80 -30.55
CA SER A 250 -5.63 13.59 -31.43
C SER A 250 -5.07 14.81 -30.73
N GLU A 251 -3.89 15.26 -31.13
CA GLU A 251 -3.29 16.51 -30.62
C GLU A 251 -4.18 17.73 -30.89
N TYR A 252 -4.88 17.72 -32.03
CA TYR A 252 -5.80 18.81 -32.38
C TYR A 252 -6.97 18.93 -31.40
N ASP A 253 -7.63 17.82 -31.06
CA ASP A 253 -8.76 17.83 -30.12
C ASP A 253 -8.31 18.20 -28.70
N ALA A 254 -7.15 17.70 -28.26
CA ALA A 254 -6.56 18.07 -26.97
C ALA A 254 -6.19 19.56 -26.92
N ALA A 255 -5.61 20.13 -27.99
CA ALA A 255 -5.27 21.55 -28.07
C ALA A 255 -6.50 22.43 -27.99
N ARG A 256 -7.58 22.09 -28.68
CA ARG A 256 -8.86 22.83 -28.55
C ARG A 256 -9.39 22.89 -27.14
N GLN A 257 -9.32 21.77 -26.40
CA GLN A 257 -9.75 21.74 -24.99
C GLN A 257 -8.78 22.53 -24.10
N PHE A 258 -7.48 22.52 -24.38
CA PHE A 258 -6.51 23.31 -23.68
C PHE A 258 -6.75 24.82 -23.86
N GLU A 259 -7.04 25.27 -25.08
CA GLU A 259 -7.41 26.67 -25.37
C GLU A 259 -8.68 27.08 -24.62
N ALA A 260 -9.71 26.21 -24.58
CA ALA A 260 -10.93 26.46 -23.82
C ALA A 260 -10.66 26.57 -22.31
N LEU A 261 -9.75 25.76 -21.76
CA LEU A 261 -9.31 25.84 -20.37
C LEU A 261 -8.62 27.20 -20.08
N LEU A 262 -7.73 27.65 -20.97
CA LEU A 262 -7.09 28.97 -20.88
C LEU A 262 -8.09 30.14 -21.05
N GLY A 263 -9.19 29.92 -21.78
CA GLY A 263 -10.26 30.88 -22.01
C GLY A 263 -11.12 31.23 -20.78
N GLY A 264 -10.99 30.50 -19.68
CA GLY A 264 -11.74 30.78 -18.45
C GLY A 264 -12.22 29.53 -17.71
N GLY A 265 -12.01 28.36 -18.30
CA GLY A 265 -12.38 27.09 -17.70
C GLY A 265 -13.89 26.84 -17.61
N VAL A 266 -14.24 25.65 -17.22
CA VAL A 266 -15.61 25.23 -16.90
C VAL A 266 -15.59 24.66 -15.49
N GLU A 267 -16.60 24.97 -14.68
CA GLU A 267 -16.73 24.41 -13.35
C GLU A 267 -16.70 22.89 -13.41
N GLN A 268 -15.80 22.26 -12.65
CA GLN A 268 -15.70 20.81 -12.58
C GLN A 268 -16.93 20.25 -11.88
N PRO A 269 -17.65 19.32 -12.50
CA PRO A 269 -18.83 18.72 -11.87
C PRO A 269 -18.43 17.96 -10.61
N LYS A 270 -19.23 18.11 -9.54
CA LYS A 270 -19.06 17.34 -8.30
C LYS A 270 -19.63 15.93 -8.46
N GLY A 271 -19.07 14.98 -7.70
CA GLY A 271 -19.51 13.58 -7.67
C GLY A 271 -18.96 12.73 -8.81
N PHE A 272 -19.56 11.53 -8.99
CA PHE A 272 -19.15 10.61 -10.06
C PHE A 272 -19.40 11.21 -11.45
N ARG A 273 -18.39 11.11 -12.30
CA ARG A 273 -18.50 11.41 -13.73
C ARG A 273 -17.60 10.45 -14.51
N ALA A 274 -18.18 9.73 -15.47
CA ALA A 274 -17.40 9.02 -16.47
C ALA A 274 -16.51 9.98 -17.25
N SER A 275 -15.40 9.52 -17.79
CA SER A 275 -14.41 10.36 -18.49
C SER A 275 -15.05 11.27 -19.53
N LYS A 276 -15.95 10.74 -20.37
CA LYS A 276 -16.66 11.48 -21.43
C LYS A 276 -17.60 12.59 -20.93
N GLN A 277 -17.94 12.59 -19.63
CA GLN A 277 -18.77 13.64 -19.03
C GLN A 277 -17.93 14.77 -18.42
N ARG A 278 -16.61 14.66 -18.44
CA ARG A 278 -15.70 15.69 -17.96
C ARG A 278 -15.46 16.76 -19.03
N PRO A 279 -15.39 18.04 -18.67
CA PRO A 279 -15.24 19.12 -19.65
C PRO A 279 -14.00 19.00 -20.54
N PHE A 280 -12.90 18.52 -19.97
CA PHE A 280 -11.59 18.45 -20.63
C PHE A 280 -11.09 17.01 -20.80
N HIS A 281 -12.00 16.03 -20.93
CA HIS A 281 -11.63 14.60 -20.96
C HIS A 281 -10.65 14.24 -22.09
N GLN A 282 -10.76 14.90 -23.26
CA GLN A 282 -9.84 14.63 -24.38
C GLN A 282 -8.43 15.17 -24.07
N LEU A 283 -8.33 16.32 -23.43
CA LEU A 283 -7.05 16.86 -22.94
C LEU A 283 -6.46 15.90 -21.89
N GLU A 284 -7.27 15.46 -20.93
CA GLU A 284 -6.86 14.56 -19.87
C GLU A 284 -6.35 13.22 -20.43
N ASP A 285 -7.09 12.62 -21.35
CA ASP A 285 -6.71 11.38 -22.04
C ASP A 285 -5.38 11.56 -22.78
N HIS A 286 -5.27 12.61 -23.60
CA HIS A 286 -4.05 12.93 -24.34
C HIS A 286 -2.83 13.10 -23.42
N MET A 287 -2.98 13.88 -22.35
CA MET A 287 -1.90 14.15 -21.41
C MET A 287 -1.50 12.91 -20.61
N PHE A 288 -2.44 12.03 -20.25
CA PHE A 288 -2.09 10.76 -19.60
C PHE A 288 -1.20 9.89 -20.51
N HIS A 289 -1.55 9.80 -21.79
CA HIS A 289 -0.70 9.12 -22.77
C HIS A 289 0.69 9.75 -22.92
N GLN A 290 0.84 11.10 -22.75
CA GLN A 290 2.16 11.72 -22.73
C GLN A 290 2.99 11.25 -21.50
N VAL A 291 2.37 11.15 -20.30
CA VAL A 291 3.06 10.63 -19.10
C VAL A 291 3.49 9.17 -19.30
N VAL A 292 2.63 8.33 -19.88
CA VAL A 292 2.97 6.92 -20.18
C VAL A 292 4.12 6.80 -21.18
N ARG A 293 4.15 7.63 -22.22
CA ARG A 293 5.26 7.67 -23.20
C ARG A 293 6.59 8.09 -22.56
N LEU A 294 6.55 9.05 -21.64
CA LEU A 294 7.75 9.43 -20.89
C LEU A 294 8.22 8.28 -19.98
N ALA A 295 7.30 7.60 -19.29
CA ALA A 295 7.65 6.42 -18.50
C ALA A 295 8.27 5.31 -19.37
N GLU A 296 7.74 5.07 -20.57
CA GLU A 296 8.29 4.11 -21.54
C GLU A 296 9.70 4.50 -22.00
N ALA A 297 9.90 5.77 -22.40
CA ALA A 297 11.19 6.29 -22.87
C ALA A 297 12.29 6.15 -21.82
N HIS A 298 11.95 6.35 -20.55
CA HIS A 298 12.87 6.24 -19.41
C HIS A 298 12.87 4.84 -18.76
N ARG A 299 12.09 3.89 -19.27
CA ARG A 299 11.97 2.51 -18.76
C ARG A 299 11.56 2.46 -17.29
N LEU A 300 10.70 3.38 -16.87
CA LEU A 300 10.17 3.45 -15.52
C LEU A 300 8.88 2.66 -15.39
N PRO A 301 8.69 1.90 -14.32
CA PRO A 301 7.40 1.31 -14.00
C PRO A 301 6.37 2.38 -13.62
N PHE A 302 5.11 2.07 -13.89
CA PHE A 302 3.99 2.98 -13.68
C PHE A 302 3.01 2.38 -12.66
N GLN A 303 2.94 2.97 -11.48
CA GLN A 303 2.02 2.60 -10.42
C GLN A 303 0.67 3.30 -10.62
N ILE A 304 -0.42 2.56 -10.61
CA ILE A 304 -1.77 3.10 -10.78
C ILE A 304 -2.66 2.66 -9.61
N HIS A 305 -3.28 3.66 -8.97
CA HIS A 305 -4.31 3.40 -7.95
C HIS A 305 -5.53 2.76 -8.61
N THR A 306 -5.94 1.59 -8.12
CA THR A 306 -7.16 0.87 -8.53
C THR A 306 -7.93 0.39 -7.29
N GLY A 307 -9.21 0.08 -7.44
CA GLY A 307 -10.03 -0.44 -6.34
C GLY A 307 -10.44 0.61 -5.31
N LEU A 308 -10.46 0.23 -4.03
CA LEU A 308 -10.95 1.06 -2.94
C LEU A 308 -10.24 2.41 -2.89
N LEU A 309 -11.00 3.47 -2.65
CA LEU A 309 -10.51 4.82 -2.44
C LEU A 309 -10.46 5.15 -0.95
N ALA A 310 -9.42 5.85 -0.51
CA ALA A 310 -9.34 6.34 0.87
C ALA A 310 -10.35 7.46 1.10
N GLY A 311 -11.05 7.41 2.23
CA GLY A 311 -12.10 8.38 2.59
C GLY A 311 -13.49 7.78 2.56
N ASN A 312 -14.48 8.64 2.78
CA ASN A 312 -15.89 8.30 2.75
C ASN A 312 -16.56 8.94 1.52
N ALA A 313 -17.68 8.39 1.07
CA ALA A 313 -18.47 8.88 -0.08
C ALA A 313 -17.68 8.89 -1.42
N CYS A 314 -16.91 7.84 -1.68
CA CYS A 314 -16.16 7.64 -2.92
C CYS A 314 -16.90 6.72 -3.91
N PHE A 315 -16.60 6.89 -5.21
CA PHE A 315 -17.23 6.12 -6.30
C PHE A 315 -16.24 5.08 -6.83
N ILE A 316 -16.46 3.81 -6.50
CA ILE A 316 -15.57 2.71 -6.88
C ILE A 316 -15.61 2.39 -8.38
N GLU A 317 -16.65 2.79 -9.10
CA GLU A 317 -16.78 2.59 -10.54
C GLU A 317 -15.64 3.26 -11.33
N ASN A 318 -15.11 4.36 -10.80
CA ASN A 318 -13.95 5.03 -11.38
C ASN A 318 -12.69 4.17 -11.38
N THR A 319 -12.61 3.20 -10.47
CA THR A 319 -11.37 2.53 -10.07
C THR A 319 -11.21 1.12 -10.64
N ASN A 320 -12.16 0.70 -11.51
CA ASN A 320 -12.13 -0.64 -12.09
C ASN A 320 -10.88 -0.80 -12.99
N PRO A 321 -9.96 -1.74 -12.67
CA PRO A 321 -8.71 -1.92 -13.41
C PRO A 321 -8.92 -2.38 -14.86
N THR A 322 -10.07 -2.96 -15.21
CA THR A 322 -10.35 -3.39 -16.59
C THR A 322 -10.40 -2.24 -17.58
N LEU A 323 -10.68 -1.02 -17.10
CA LEU A 323 -10.67 0.20 -17.91
C LEU A 323 -9.27 0.56 -18.47
N LEU A 324 -8.20 0.00 -17.87
CA LEU A 324 -6.81 0.24 -18.28
C LEU A 324 -6.31 -0.71 -19.38
N ALA A 325 -7.11 -1.69 -19.81
CA ALA A 325 -6.65 -2.75 -20.71
C ALA A 325 -6.08 -2.22 -22.05
N ASN A 326 -6.63 -1.10 -22.56
CA ASN A 326 -6.10 -0.44 -23.76
C ASN A 326 -4.67 0.08 -23.57
N LEU A 327 -4.32 0.60 -22.36
CA LEU A 327 -2.96 1.07 -22.06
C LEU A 327 -1.96 -0.08 -22.06
N PHE A 328 -2.34 -1.22 -21.47
CA PHE A 328 -1.47 -2.40 -21.41
C PHE A 328 -1.15 -2.94 -22.79
N TYR A 329 -2.12 -2.87 -23.69
CA TYR A 329 -1.97 -3.27 -25.09
C TYR A 329 -1.12 -2.28 -25.89
N LEU A 330 -1.37 -0.97 -25.71
CA LEU A 330 -0.68 0.10 -26.46
C LEU A 330 0.78 0.30 -26.02
N TYR A 331 1.09 0.03 -24.74
CA TYR A 331 2.42 0.26 -24.16
C TYR A 331 3.01 -1.03 -23.58
N PRO A 332 3.33 -2.04 -24.39
CA PRO A 332 3.79 -3.35 -23.92
C PRO A 332 5.14 -3.32 -23.20
N ASN A 333 5.93 -2.25 -23.38
CA ASN A 333 7.23 -2.08 -22.75
C ASN A 333 7.14 -1.40 -21.36
N VAL A 334 6.03 -0.75 -21.03
CA VAL A 334 5.80 -0.16 -19.71
C VAL A 334 5.36 -1.26 -18.74
N LYS A 335 5.98 -1.33 -17.57
CA LYS A 335 5.55 -2.22 -16.48
C LYS A 335 4.53 -1.48 -15.64
N PHE A 336 3.27 -1.93 -15.71
CA PHE A 336 2.18 -1.37 -14.91
C PHE A 336 2.04 -2.15 -13.61
N ASP A 337 2.01 -1.42 -12.51
CA ASP A 337 1.84 -1.92 -11.16
C ASP A 337 0.48 -1.45 -10.62
N LEU A 338 -0.47 -2.39 -10.47
CA LEU A 338 -1.87 -2.08 -10.13
C LEU A 338 -2.12 -2.33 -8.64
N PHE A 339 -2.55 -1.27 -7.96
CA PHE A 339 -2.62 -1.20 -6.52
C PHE A 339 -3.84 -1.86 -5.90
N HIS A 340 -3.66 -2.25 -4.63
CA HIS A 340 -4.72 -2.64 -3.71
C HIS A 340 -5.47 -3.89 -4.17
N ILE A 341 -4.77 -4.75 -4.97
CA ILE A 341 -5.41 -5.91 -5.63
C ILE A 341 -6.70 -5.54 -6.40
N GLY A 342 -6.86 -4.25 -6.76
CA GLY A 342 -8.09 -3.76 -7.38
C GLY A 342 -9.34 -3.90 -6.50
N TYR A 343 -9.23 -4.10 -5.17
CA TYR A 343 -10.36 -4.42 -4.31
C TYR A 343 -11.55 -3.45 -4.51
N PRO A 344 -12.79 -3.90 -4.85
CA PRO A 344 -13.28 -5.28 -4.85
C PRO A 344 -13.19 -6.04 -6.20
N TYR A 345 -12.38 -5.61 -7.16
CA TYR A 345 -12.20 -6.19 -8.51
C TYR A 345 -10.99 -7.15 -8.58
N GLN A 346 -10.78 -7.97 -7.53
CA GLN A 346 -9.57 -8.81 -7.42
C GLN A 346 -9.51 -9.87 -8.52
N GLU A 347 -10.65 -10.47 -8.87
CA GLU A 347 -10.74 -11.53 -9.86
C GLU A 347 -10.46 -10.98 -11.27
N GLU A 348 -11.01 -9.80 -11.60
CA GLU A 348 -10.71 -9.10 -12.84
C GLU A 348 -9.24 -8.71 -12.94
N LEU A 349 -8.65 -8.26 -11.83
CA LEU A 349 -7.23 -7.93 -11.80
C LEU A 349 -6.36 -9.18 -12.02
N ALA A 350 -6.70 -10.32 -11.42
CA ALA A 350 -6.00 -11.59 -11.67
C ALA A 350 -5.98 -11.94 -13.15
N VAL A 351 -7.14 -11.78 -13.83
CA VAL A 351 -7.26 -12.02 -15.28
C VAL A 351 -6.38 -11.05 -16.08
N LEU A 352 -6.36 -9.75 -15.74
CA LEU A 352 -5.49 -8.78 -16.41
C LEU A 352 -4.01 -9.12 -16.23
N VAL A 353 -3.58 -9.46 -15.01
CA VAL A 353 -2.20 -9.87 -14.72
C VAL A 353 -1.83 -11.13 -15.50
N LYS A 354 -2.76 -12.07 -15.66
CA LYS A 354 -2.56 -13.29 -16.45
C LYS A 354 -2.43 -13.01 -17.95
N LEU A 355 -3.26 -12.11 -18.49
CA LEU A 355 -3.34 -11.84 -19.92
C LEU A 355 -2.22 -10.90 -20.43
N PHE A 356 -1.81 -9.94 -19.61
CA PHE A 356 -0.85 -8.91 -20.02
C PHE A 356 0.51 -9.11 -19.33
N PRO A 357 1.57 -9.47 -20.10
CA PRO A 357 2.91 -9.71 -19.55
C PRO A 357 3.52 -8.53 -18.82
N ASN A 358 3.07 -7.32 -19.11
CA ASN A 358 3.54 -6.06 -18.55
C ASN A 358 2.74 -5.55 -17.33
N VAL A 359 1.73 -6.30 -16.86
CA VAL A 359 0.89 -5.93 -15.71
C VAL A 359 1.29 -6.73 -14.46
N HIS A 360 1.38 -6.07 -13.32
CA HIS A 360 1.70 -6.61 -12.01
C HIS A 360 0.59 -6.29 -11.02
N ALA A 361 0.40 -7.15 -10.01
CA ALA A 361 -0.55 -6.94 -8.92
C ALA A 361 0.19 -6.57 -7.63
N ASP A 362 -0.25 -5.49 -6.99
CA ASP A 362 0.31 -5.03 -5.73
C ASP A 362 -0.73 -5.12 -4.60
N PHE A 363 -0.34 -5.75 -3.51
CA PHE A 363 -1.10 -5.86 -2.26
C PHE A 363 -0.88 -4.66 -1.33
N CYS A 364 -0.25 -3.58 -1.83
CA CYS A 364 -0.20 -2.32 -1.13
C CYS A 364 -1.57 -2.01 -0.52
N TRP A 365 -1.62 -1.61 0.77
CA TRP A 365 -2.84 -1.32 1.52
C TRP A 365 -3.82 -2.51 1.71
N ALA A 366 -3.80 -3.52 0.85
CA ALA A 366 -4.83 -4.56 0.79
C ALA A 366 -5.03 -5.33 2.10
N HIS A 367 -3.94 -5.65 2.83
CA HIS A 367 -4.03 -6.45 4.05
C HIS A 367 -4.77 -5.76 5.21
N ILE A 368 -4.95 -4.44 5.14
CA ILE A 368 -5.71 -3.66 6.10
C ILE A 368 -7.05 -3.17 5.55
N ILE A 369 -7.23 -3.13 4.23
CA ILE A 369 -8.56 -2.97 3.62
C ILE A 369 -9.45 -4.15 4.02
N SER A 370 -8.99 -5.35 3.72
CA SER A 370 -9.70 -6.60 4.03
C SER A 370 -8.69 -7.74 4.27
N PRO A 371 -8.36 -8.07 5.52
CA PRO A 371 -7.46 -9.19 5.81
C PRO A 371 -7.93 -10.52 5.20
N VAL A 372 -9.23 -10.76 5.17
CA VAL A 372 -9.82 -11.96 4.55
C VAL A 372 -9.74 -11.87 3.02
N GLY A 373 -10.11 -10.72 2.44
CA GLY A 373 -10.05 -10.48 1.00
C GLY A 373 -8.63 -10.65 0.44
N SER A 374 -7.63 -10.14 1.16
CA SER A 374 -6.21 -10.30 0.78
C SER A 374 -5.77 -11.75 0.79
N ARG A 375 -6.17 -12.54 1.80
CA ARG A 375 -5.82 -13.96 1.81
C ARG A 375 -6.49 -14.72 0.67
N ARG A 376 -7.78 -14.47 0.39
CA ARG A 376 -8.49 -15.09 -0.72
C ARG A 376 -7.85 -14.73 -2.07
N ALA A 377 -7.54 -13.45 -2.28
CA ALA A 377 -6.88 -13.00 -3.49
C ALA A 377 -5.49 -13.63 -3.66
N LEU A 378 -4.67 -13.66 -2.61
CA LEU A 378 -3.33 -14.26 -2.69
C LEU A 378 -3.40 -15.76 -2.94
N ASP A 379 -4.34 -16.46 -2.31
CA ASP A 379 -4.57 -17.89 -2.50
C ASP A 379 -4.90 -18.21 -3.96
N GLU A 380 -5.81 -17.45 -4.57
CA GLU A 380 -6.19 -17.55 -5.98
C GLU A 380 -5.04 -17.14 -6.92
N TYR A 381 -4.35 -16.02 -6.63
CA TYR A 381 -3.30 -15.48 -7.49
C TYR A 381 -2.11 -16.45 -7.61
N LEU A 382 -1.75 -17.16 -6.56
CA LEU A 382 -0.69 -18.16 -6.59
C LEU A 382 -0.97 -19.34 -7.56
N GLU A 383 -2.22 -19.54 -7.94
CA GLU A 383 -2.62 -20.56 -8.93
C GLU A 383 -3.00 -19.96 -10.30
N THR A 384 -3.29 -18.65 -10.34
CA THR A 384 -3.81 -17.99 -11.54
C THR A 384 -2.72 -17.27 -12.33
N VAL A 385 -1.75 -16.63 -11.64
CA VAL A 385 -0.73 -15.79 -12.27
C VAL A 385 0.68 -16.20 -11.84
N PRO A 386 1.71 -15.92 -12.67
CA PRO A 386 3.10 -16.16 -12.28
C PRO A 386 3.49 -15.38 -11.03
N VAL A 387 4.10 -16.05 -10.04
CA VAL A 387 4.43 -15.45 -8.74
C VAL A 387 5.32 -14.22 -8.82
N ASN A 388 6.18 -14.12 -9.84
CA ASN A 388 7.07 -12.98 -10.06
C ASN A 388 6.35 -11.68 -10.48
N LYS A 389 5.04 -11.72 -10.61
CA LYS A 389 4.18 -10.57 -10.95
C LYS A 389 3.35 -10.06 -9.76
N ILE A 390 3.59 -10.59 -8.57
CA ILE A 390 2.84 -10.27 -7.35
C ILE A 390 3.78 -9.61 -6.34
N MET A 391 3.47 -8.39 -5.90
CA MET A 391 4.09 -7.75 -4.74
C MET A 391 3.11 -7.82 -3.57
N ALA A 392 3.53 -8.46 -2.47
CA ALA A 392 2.62 -8.74 -1.36
C ALA A 392 2.72 -7.74 -0.19
N PHE A 393 3.43 -6.63 -0.36
CA PHE A 393 3.49 -5.60 0.68
C PHE A 393 3.79 -4.21 0.13
N GLY A 394 2.96 -3.25 0.51
CA GLY A 394 3.12 -1.82 0.48
C GLY A 394 2.30 -1.24 1.63
N GLY A 395 2.89 -0.38 2.45
CA GLY A 395 2.26 0.07 3.69
C GLY A 395 1.12 1.04 3.47
N ASP A 396 1.30 1.98 2.57
CA ASP A 396 0.34 3.04 2.21
C ASP A 396 -0.08 3.94 3.40
N TYR A 397 0.84 4.17 4.32
CA TYR A 397 0.58 4.97 5.51
C TYR A 397 1.42 6.27 5.55
N ARG A 398 0.94 7.25 6.32
CA ARG A 398 1.67 8.51 6.60
C ARG A 398 2.60 8.41 7.81
N PHE A 399 2.41 7.40 8.65
CA PHE A 399 3.09 7.24 9.92
C PHE A 399 3.71 5.85 10.06
N PRO A 400 4.98 5.74 10.45
CA PRO A 400 5.73 4.48 10.45
C PRO A 400 5.15 3.43 11.40
N GLU A 401 4.46 3.84 12.46
CA GLU A 401 3.83 2.94 13.42
C GLU A 401 2.76 2.06 12.78
N LEU A 402 2.02 2.64 11.83
CA LEU A 402 0.94 1.96 11.14
C LEU A 402 1.48 1.11 9.99
N THR A 403 2.55 1.56 9.33
CA THR A 403 3.34 0.74 8.38
C THR A 403 3.85 -0.53 9.06
N TYR A 404 4.42 -0.42 10.27
CA TYR A 404 4.83 -1.58 11.07
C TYR A 404 3.68 -2.55 11.33
N ALA A 405 2.55 -2.03 11.77
CA ALA A 405 1.37 -2.86 12.06
C ALA A 405 0.86 -3.59 10.81
N HIS A 406 0.81 -2.88 9.68
CA HIS A 406 0.45 -3.45 8.39
C HIS A 406 1.44 -4.53 7.94
N ALA A 407 2.75 -4.30 8.07
CA ALA A 407 3.79 -5.29 7.77
C ALA A 407 3.59 -6.60 8.56
N LYS A 408 3.24 -6.53 9.85
CA LYS A 408 2.87 -7.70 10.65
C LYS A 408 1.65 -8.43 10.10
N MET A 409 0.61 -7.68 9.72
CA MET A 409 -0.62 -8.26 9.14
C MET A 409 -0.33 -8.91 7.79
N ALA A 410 0.49 -8.29 6.95
CA ALA A 410 0.91 -8.84 5.66
C ALA A 410 1.66 -10.18 5.83
N ARG A 411 2.70 -10.23 6.69
CA ARG A 411 3.43 -11.47 6.97
C ARG A 411 2.51 -12.58 7.47
N ARG A 412 1.62 -12.27 8.42
CA ARG A 412 0.64 -13.23 8.93
C ARG A 412 -0.28 -13.77 7.83
N ASN A 413 -0.80 -12.90 6.96
CA ASN A 413 -1.69 -13.29 5.88
C ASN A 413 -0.96 -14.14 4.83
N VAL A 414 0.25 -13.75 4.43
CA VAL A 414 1.10 -14.53 3.50
C VAL A 414 1.43 -15.89 4.10
N ALA A 415 1.84 -15.95 5.37
CA ALA A 415 2.14 -17.22 6.04
C ALA A 415 0.94 -18.17 6.11
N GLN A 416 -0.26 -17.64 6.37
CA GLN A 416 -1.49 -18.44 6.42
C GLN A 416 -1.84 -19.04 5.05
N VAL A 417 -1.72 -18.24 3.97
CA VAL A 417 -1.98 -18.72 2.60
C VAL A 417 -0.96 -19.77 2.20
N LEU A 418 0.32 -19.51 2.41
CA LEU A 418 1.38 -20.46 2.07
C LEU A 418 1.29 -21.76 2.88
N ALA A 419 0.89 -21.68 4.16
CA ALA A 419 0.62 -22.89 4.96
C ALA A 419 -0.49 -23.73 4.33
N GLY A 420 -1.57 -23.10 3.87
CA GLY A 420 -2.65 -23.81 3.16
C GLY A 420 -2.16 -24.50 1.88
N LYS A 421 -1.27 -23.84 1.10
CA LYS A 421 -0.67 -24.45 -0.11
C LYS A 421 0.22 -25.65 0.23
N VAL A 422 0.96 -25.61 1.34
CA VAL A 422 1.76 -26.76 1.81
C VAL A 422 0.85 -27.88 2.31
N GLU A 423 -0.16 -27.57 3.11
CA GLU A 423 -1.14 -28.55 3.63
C GLU A 423 -1.92 -29.23 2.51
N ALA A 424 -2.21 -28.50 1.41
CA ALA A 424 -2.81 -29.05 0.20
C ALA A 424 -1.84 -29.88 -0.67
N GLY A 425 -0.55 -29.94 -0.32
CA GLY A 425 0.46 -30.68 -1.09
C GLY A 425 0.88 -29.98 -2.40
N LEU A 426 0.51 -28.70 -2.59
CA LEU A 426 0.91 -27.92 -3.77
C LEU A 426 2.34 -27.38 -3.64
N PHE A 427 2.77 -27.04 -2.42
CA PHE A 427 4.11 -26.54 -2.11
C PHE A 427 4.80 -27.43 -1.07
N THR A 428 6.13 -27.47 -1.11
CA THR A 428 6.93 -27.86 0.07
C THR A 428 7.09 -26.66 1.01
N GLU A 429 7.52 -26.88 2.27
CA GLU A 429 7.83 -25.75 3.19
C GLU A 429 8.95 -24.86 2.62
N GLU A 430 9.95 -25.42 1.96
CA GLU A 430 11.03 -24.69 1.30
C GLU A 430 10.49 -23.79 0.17
N GLN A 431 9.66 -24.35 -0.72
CA GLN A 431 9.01 -23.58 -1.79
C GLN A 431 8.13 -22.46 -1.23
N ALA A 432 7.44 -22.68 -0.10
CA ALA A 432 6.65 -21.65 0.56
C ALA A 432 7.53 -20.48 1.07
N LEU A 433 8.70 -20.78 1.66
CA LEU A 433 9.65 -19.77 2.13
C LEU A 433 10.28 -18.98 0.97
N ASP A 434 10.64 -19.65 -0.11
CA ASP A 434 11.16 -18.99 -1.31
C ASP A 434 10.11 -18.12 -1.97
N THR A 435 8.86 -18.60 -2.06
CA THR A 435 7.72 -17.83 -2.54
C THR A 435 7.49 -16.60 -1.66
N ALA A 436 7.57 -16.73 -0.34
CA ALA A 436 7.42 -15.60 0.58
C ALA A 436 8.47 -14.50 0.33
N ARG A 437 9.74 -14.87 0.06
CA ARG A 437 10.79 -13.89 -0.27
C ARG A 437 10.50 -13.16 -1.58
N LEU A 438 10.04 -13.88 -2.60
CA LEU A 438 9.61 -13.28 -3.87
C LEU A 438 8.49 -12.26 -3.62
N LEU A 439 7.43 -12.65 -2.92
CA LEU A 439 6.24 -11.86 -2.65
C LEU A 439 6.52 -10.60 -1.82
N LEU A 440 7.33 -10.75 -0.76
CA LEU A 440 7.53 -9.70 0.23
C LEU A 440 8.71 -8.77 -0.09
N ARG A 441 9.57 -9.13 -1.04
CA ARG A 441 10.78 -8.37 -1.30
C ARG A 441 11.25 -8.41 -2.75
N ASP A 442 11.58 -9.60 -3.28
CA ASP A 442 12.43 -9.71 -4.47
C ASP A 442 11.71 -9.27 -5.74
N ASN A 443 10.38 -9.45 -5.83
CA ASN A 443 9.60 -8.98 -6.98
C ASN A 443 9.58 -7.45 -7.04
N ALA A 444 9.32 -6.77 -5.92
CA ALA A 444 9.36 -5.33 -5.84
C ALA A 444 10.77 -4.78 -6.10
N LEU A 445 11.81 -5.42 -5.57
CA LEU A 445 13.20 -5.05 -5.81
C LEU A 445 13.60 -5.15 -7.30
N ARG A 446 13.05 -6.12 -8.04
CA ARG A 446 13.27 -6.25 -9.49
C ARG A 446 12.52 -5.19 -10.28
N LEU A 447 11.31 -4.86 -9.85
CA LEU A 447 10.47 -3.89 -10.55
C LEU A 447 10.93 -2.46 -10.29
N PHE A 448 11.34 -2.14 -9.06
CA PHE A 448 11.77 -0.82 -8.60
C PHE A 448 13.20 -0.87 -8.04
N PRO A 449 14.21 -1.12 -8.88
CA PRO A 449 15.58 -1.22 -8.39
C PRO A 449 16.04 0.13 -7.81
N PRO A 450 16.61 0.13 -6.60
CA PRO A 450 17.20 1.35 -6.03
C PRO A 450 18.35 1.85 -6.90
N PRO A 451 18.59 3.16 -6.98
CA PRO A 451 19.72 3.74 -7.71
C PRO A 451 21.05 3.13 -7.25
N ARG A 452 21.97 2.83 -8.20
CA ARG A 452 23.27 2.20 -7.90
C ARG A 452 24.09 2.94 -6.83
N ALA A 453 23.94 4.25 -6.74
CA ALA A 453 24.62 5.07 -5.72
C ALA A 453 24.15 4.75 -4.29
N LEU A 454 22.97 4.17 -4.12
CA LEU A 454 22.40 3.82 -2.81
C LEU A 454 22.62 2.35 -2.42
N THR A 455 22.94 1.48 -3.38
CA THR A 455 23.10 0.03 -3.12
C THR A 455 24.38 -0.32 -2.33
N GLY A 456 25.36 0.58 -2.24
CA GLY A 456 26.57 0.41 -1.42
C GLY A 456 26.36 0.57 0.09
N SER A 457 25.19 1.05 0.53
CA SER A 457 24.87 1.31 1.94
C SER A 457 24.11 0.18 2.65
N ILE A 458 23.75 -0.91 1.95
CA ILE A 458 23.13 -2.08 2.56
C ILE A 458 24.23 -3.09 2.90
N PRO A 459 24.32 -3.61 4.15
CA PRO A 459 25.15 -4.77 4.44
C PRO A 459 24.68 -5.92 3.55
N ALA A 460 25.57 -6.52 2.76
CA ALA A 460 25.28 -7.71 1.98
C ALA A 460 24.62 -8.72 2.92
N ALA A 461 23.40 -9.17 2.59
CA ALA A 461 22.84 -10.33 3.25
C ALA A 461 23.88 -11.43 3.09
N SER A 462 24.34 -11.98 4.22
CA SER A 462 25.31 -13.08 4.23
C SER A 462 24.83 -14.14 3.26
N GLU A 463 25.58 -14.35 2.18
CA GLU A 463 25.42 -15.51 1.33
C GLU A 463 25.52 -16.73 2.22
N ALA A 464 24.39 -17.36 2.50
CA ALA A 464 24.36 -18.69 3.08
C ALA A 464 25.03 -19.58 2.04
N ARG A 465 26.29 -19.95 2.30
CA ARG A 465 27.03 -20.95 1.53
C ARG A 465 26.15 -22.19 1.45
N ALA A 466 25.83 -22.59 0.23
CA ALA A 466 25.32 -23.92 -0.03
C ALA A 466 26.35 -24.94 0.49
N PRO A 467 25.95 -26.00 1.24
CA PRO A 467 26.84 -27.12 1.53
C PRO A 467 27.13 -27.83 0.21
N GLY A 468 28.43 -28.08 -0.05
CA GLY A 468 28.93 -28.86 -1.19
C GLY A 468 28.59 -30.33 -1.08
#